data_9173680b13f9c19e820f7220714601b6
#
_entry.id   9173680b13f9c19e820f7220714601b6
#
_cell.length_a   1.000
_cell.length_b   1.000
_cell.length_c   1.000
_cell.angle_alpha   90.00
_cell.angle_beta   90.00
_cell.angle_gamma   90.00
#
_symmetry.space_group_name_H-M   'P 1'
#
loop_
_entity.id
_entity.type
_entity.pdbx_description
1 polymer ?
#
loop_
_entity_poly.entity_id
_entity_poly.type
_entity_poly.pdbx_seq_one_letter_code
_entity_poly.pdbx_strand_id
1 'polypeptide(L)'
;MKNPQVEEILRLVQRPSRYINGELNSYPADLSADFSVCLCFPDVYEVGASNLGLEILYHLINEKKLARCERAYAPDSDLEKLLRERQLPLFSLESNSGLKSFDIVGFTLQCELVAANIVNMLDLSQIPVFAKDRGDGCPLIIGGGPALTNPEPFCDFFDLFILGDGEQALPDVIEFCKANKHLKRALLLKE
;
A
#
# COMPACT_ATOMS: atom_id res chain seq x y z
N MET A 1 -14.71 11.87 -3.97
CA MET A 1 -15.62 11.22 -4.96
C MET A 1 -14.90 9.97 -5.44
N LYS A 2 -15.58 8.82 -5.42
CA LYS A 2 -14.99 7.57 -5.93
C LYS A 2 -14.73 7.69 -7.44
N ASN A 3 -13.70 7.02 -7.93
CA ASN A 3 -13.32 7.07 -9.34
C ASN A 3 -14.41 6.37 -10.21
N PRO A 4 -15.06 7.08 -11.15
CA PRO A 4 -16.13 6.48 -11.98
C PRO A 4 -15.69 5.28 -12.80
N GLN A 5 -14.42 5.25 -13.25
CA GLN A 5 -13.88 4.11 -14.00
C GLN A 5 -13.74 2.88 -13.12
N VAL A 6 -13.37 3.07 -11.84
CA VAL A 6 -13.33 1.98 -10.87
C VAL A 6 -14.75 1.45 -10.60
N GLU A 7 -15.74 2.33 -10.42
CA GLU A 7 -17.13 1.91 -10.24
C GLU A 7 -17.65 1.09 -11.43
N GLU A 8 -17.26 1.45 -12.66
CA GLU A 8 -17.64 0.70 -13.85
C GLU A 8 -17.07 -0.73 -13.84
N ILE A 9 -15.76 -0.89 -13.59
CA ILE A 9 -15.13 -2.21 -13.60
C ILE A 9 -15.60 -3.09 -12.44
N LEU A 10 -15.92 -2.50 -11.28
CA LEU A 10 -16.41 -3.27 -10.13
C LEU A 10 -17.79 -3.92 -10.36
N ARG A 11 -18.56 -3.45 -11.35
CA ARG A 11 -19.80 -4.10 -11.78
C ARG A 11 -19.56 -5.38 -12.60
N LEU A 12 -18.34 -5.57 -13.09
CA LEU A 12 -17.96 -6.69 -13.97
C LEU A 12 -17.24 -7.81 -13.22
N VAL A 13 -16.80 -7.57 -11.97
CA VAL A 13 -16.11 -8.58 -11.16
C VAL A 13 -17.10 -9.51 -10.46
N GLN A 14 -16.68 -10.73 -10.12
CA GLN A 14 -17.52 -11.72 -9.46
C GLN A 14 -17.91 -11.34 -8.02
N ARG A 15 -17.00 -10.66 -7.31
CA ARG A 15 -17.19 -10.27 -5.90
C ARG A 15 -16.84 -8.80 -5.66
N PRO A 16 -17.71 -7.86 -6.03
CA PRO A 16 -17.47 -6.42 -5.83
C PRO A 16 -17.24 -6.03 -4.37
N SER A 17 -17.80 -6.80 -3.42
CA SER A 17 -17.68 -6.54 -1.97
C SER A 17 -16.24 -6.50 -1.46
N ARG A 18 -15.29 -7.14 -2.15
CA ARG A 18 -13.86 -7.10 -1.85
C ARG A 18 -13.24 -5.72 -2.01
N TYR A 19 -13.87 -4.83 -2.78
CA TYR A 19 -13.24 -3.60 -3.30
C TYR A 19 -14.03 -2.32 -3.00
N ILE A 20 -15.13 -2.41 -2.23
CA ILE A 20 -16.07 -1.28 -2.04
C ILE A 20 -15.97 -0.59 -0.68
N ASN A 21 -15.12 -1.07 0.23
CA ASN A 21 -15.00 -0.57 1.60
C ASN A 21 -16.36 -0.47 2.33
N GLY A 22 -16.94 -1.62 2.65
CA GLY A 22 -18.21 -1.72 3.39
C GLY A 22 -18.04 -2.05 4.88
N GLU A 23 -16.83 -1.90 5.43
CA GLU A 23 -16.48 -2.30 6.78
C GLU A 23 -16.92 -1.26 7.81
N LEU A 24 -17.47 -1.71 8.96
CA LEU A 24 -17.96 -0.83 10.02
C LEU A 24 -16.85 0.01 10.68
N ASN A 25 -15.63 -0.55 10.74
CA ASN A 25 -14.49 0.08 11.44
C ASN A 25 -13.53 0.79 10.49
N SER A 26 -13.90 1.00 9.23
CA SER A 26 -13.04 1.74 8.31
C SER A 26 -13.13 3.25 8.55
N TYR A 27 -12.01 3.93 8.35
CA TYR A 27 -11.95 5.38 8.38
C TYR A 27 -12.35 6.00 7.03
N PRO A 28 -13.10 7.10 7.02
CA PRO A 28 -13.29 7.87 5.79
C PRO A 28 -11.95 8.42 5.29
N ALA A 29 -11.68 8.31 4.00
CA ALA A 29 -10.46 8.86 3.43
C ALA A 29 -10.46 10.40 3.47
N ASP A 30 -9.55 10.98 4.23
CA ASP A 30 -9.34 12.44 4.24
C ASP A 30 -8.42 12.84 3.09
N LEU A 31 -9.01 13.18 1.94
CA LEU A 31 -8.26 13.58 0.76
C LEU A 31 -7.57 14.94 0.89
N SER A 32 -7.82 15.69 1.97
CA SER A 32 -7.14 16.96 2.28
C SER A 32 -5.88 16.79 3.12
N ALA A 33 -5.59 15.57 3.58
CA ALA A 33 -4.41 15.30 4.40
C ALA A 33 -3.12 15.54 3.60
N ASP A 34 -2.16 16.19 4.25
CA ASP A 34 -0.86 16.55 3.64
C ASP A 34 0.05 15.34 3.38
N PHE A 35 -0.20 14.22 4.05
CA PHE A 35 0.58 12.99 3.95
C PHE A 35 -0.31 11.76 3.93
N SER A 36 0.06 10.78 3.12
CA SER A 36 -0.76 9.61 2.86
C SER A 36 0.04 8.31 2.85
N VAL A 37 -0.53 7.28 3.43
CA VAL A 37 0.04 5.93 3.54
C VAL A 37 -0.96 4.93 3.00
N CYS A 38 -0.52 3.99 2.17
CA CYS A 38 -1.33 2.82 1.78
C CYS A 38 -0.68 1.56 2.36
N LEU A 39 -1.37 0.87 3.25
CA LEU A 39 -0.94 -0.42 3.78
C LEU A 39 -1.47 -1.54 2.87
N CYS A 40 -0.54 -2.33 2.33
CA CYS A 40 -0.82 -3.37 1.36
C CYS A 40 -0.65 -4.77 1.96
N PHE A 41 -1.66 -5.60 1.79
CA PHE A 41 -1.54 -7.03 2.04
C PHE A 41 -1.42 -7.76 0.68
N PRO A 42 -0.33 -8.51 0.44
CA PRO A 42 -0.08 -9.12 -0.88
C PRO A 42 -0.81 -10.46 -1.07
N ASP A 43 -2.08 -10.48 -0.75
CA ASP A 43 -3.03 -11.56 -1.02
C ASP A 43 -4.45 -10.98 -1.15
N VAL A 44 -5.41 -11.80 -1.53
CA VAL A 44 -6.81 -11.39 -1.71
C VAL A 44 -7.43 -10.86 -0.42
N TYR A 45 -8.47 -10.06 -0.56
CA TYR A 45 -9.17 -9.39 0.54
C TYR A 45 -9.53 -10.34 1.69
N GLU A 46 -10.05 -11.54 1.41
CA GLU A 46 -10.49 -12.49 2.45
C GLU A 46 -9.35 -12.98 3.34
N VAL A 47 -8.12 -13.00 2.83
CA VAL A 47 -6.93 -13.35 3.61
C VAL A 47 -6.41 -12.13 4.36
N GLY A 48 -6.28 -11.01 3.66
CA GLY A 48 -5.68 -9.79 4.20
C GLY A 48 -6.53 -9.06 5.22
N ALA A 49 -7.85 -9.00 5.05
CA ALA A 49 -8.77 -8.32 5.96
C ALA A 49 -8.85 -8.94 7.37
N SER A 50 -8.35 -10.16 7.55
CA SER A 50 -8.22 -10.80 8.85
C SER A 50 -6.84 -10.65 9.50
N ASN A 51 -5.92 -9.95 8.86
CA ASN A 51 -4.56 -9.78 9.38
C ASN A 51 -4.54 -8.70 10.47
N LEU A 52 -4.39 -9.15 11.72
CA LEU A 52 -4.42 -8.27 12.88
C LEU A 52 -3.30 -7.21 12.86
N GLY A 53 -2.10 -7.53 12.39
CA GLY A 53 -0.99 -6.58 12.32
C GLY A 53 -1.28 -5.42 11.38
N LEU A 54 -1.86 -5.69 10.21
CA LEU A 54 -2.28 -4.65 9.27
C LEU A 54 -3.37 -3.77 9.87
N GLU A 55 -4.38 -4.36 10.52
CA GLU A 55 -5.48 -3.63 11.16
C GLU A 55 -4.98 -2.74 12.31
N ILE A 56 -4.07 -3.25 13.16
CA ILE A 56 -3.47 -2.47 14.25
C ILE A 56 -2.78 -1.21 13.69
N LEU A 57 -1.95 -1.36 12.65
CA LEU A 57 -1.22 -0.25 12.05
C LEU A 57 -2.17 0.74 11.35
N TYR A 58 -3.19 0.24 10.65
CA TYR A 58 -4.22 1.06 10.00
C TYR A 58 -4.97 1.93 11.01
N HIS A 59 -5.42 1.35 12.12
CA HIS A 59 -6.09 2.08 13.19
C HIS A 59 -5.14 3.06 13.88
N LEU A 60 -3.94 2.63 14.23
CA LEU A 60 -2.93 3.46 14.90
C LEU A 60 -2.63 4.75 14.13
N ILE A 61 -2.41 4.65 12.82
CA ILE A 61 -2.08 5.80 11.98
C ILE A 61 -3.27 6.76 11.87
N ASN A 62 -4.48 6.24 11.67
CA ASN A 62 -5.68 7.07 11.52
C ASN A 62 -6.13 7.70 12.84
N GLU A 63 -6.14 6.96 13.96
CA GLU A 63 -6.53 7.47 15.29
C GLU A 63 -5.59 8.57 15.77
N LYS A 64 -4.28 8.37 15.60
CA LYS A 64 -3.28 9.40 15.94
C LYS A 64 -3.20 10.53 14.93
N LYS A 65 -3.93 10.44 13.82
CA LYS A 65 -3.89 11.42 12.71
C LYS A 65 -2.48 11.71 12.18
N LEU A 66 -1.65 10.69 12.15
CA LEU A 66 -0.28 10.81 11.63
C LEU A 66 -0.29 11.08 10.13
N ALA A 67 -1.15 10.37 9.41
CA ALA A 67 -1.34 10.46 7.97
C ALA A 67 -2.76 9.99 7.62
N ARG A 68 -3.20 10.24 6.38
CA ARG A 68 -4.29 9.49 5.78
C ARG A 68 -3.81 8.07 5.51
N CYS A 69 -4.34 7.09 6.22
CA CYS A 69 -3.98 5.69 6.01
C CYS A 69 -5.12 4.95 5.35
N GLU A 70 -4.82 4.28 4.24
CA GLU A 70 -5.74 3.45 3.48
C GLU A 70 -5.15 2.06 3.28
N ARG A 71 -5.98 1.09 2.85
CA ARG A 71 -5.57 -0.30 2.66
C ARG A 71 -5.69 -0.71 1.19
N ALA A 72 -4.87 -1.65 0.78
CA ALA A 72 -4.99 -2.31 -0.51
C ALA A 72 -4.65 -3.80 -0.40
N TYR A 73 -5.28 -4.59 -1.25
CA TYR A 73 -5.11 -6.05 -1.32
C TYR A 73 -4.75 -6.47 -2.74
N ALA A 74 -4.10 -7.61 -2.88
CA ALA A 74 -3.89 -8.17 -4.21
C ALA A 74 -5.26 -8.42 -4.87
N PRO A 75 -5.44 -8.02 -6.13
CA PRO A 75 -6.70 -8.25 -6.84
C PRO A 75 -6.84 -9.73 -7.17
N ASP A 76 -8.09 -10.21 -7.22
CA ASP A 76 -8.36 -11.50 -7.85
C ASP A 76 -8.19 -11.40 -9.37
N SER A 77 -8.05 -12.52 -10.02
CA SER A 77 -7.75 -12.64 -11.46
C SER A 77 -8.73 -11.90 -12.37
N ASP A 78 -9.99 -11.80 -11.98
CA ASP A 78 -11.02 -11.06 -12.74
C ASP A 78 -10.81 -9.55 -12.68
N LEU A 79 -10.52 -8.99 -11.50
CA LEU A 79 -10.19 -7.57 -11.36
C LEU A 79 -8.84 -7.25 -11.99
N GLU A 80 -7.82 -8.10 -11.78
CA GLU A 80 -6.50 -7.91 -12.39
C GLU A 80 -6.61 -7.78 -13.92
N LYS A 81 -7.36 -8.70 -14.56
CA LYS A 81 -7.61 -8.66 -15.99
C LYS A 81 -8.22 -7.33 -16.43
N LEU A 82 -9.25 -6.85 -15.73
CA LEU A 82 -9.91 -5.58 -16.05
C LEU A 82 -8.98 -4.37 -15.86
N LEU A 83 -8.15 -4.36 -14.80
CA LEU A 83 -7.16 -3.30 -14.58
C LEU A 83 -6.17 -3.23 -15.75
N ARG A 84 -5.66 -4.38 -16.22
CA ARG A 84 -4.73 -4.44 -17.36
C ARG A 84 -5.40 -4.02 -18.67
N GLU A 85 -6.60 -4.53 -18.96
CA GLU A 85 -7.35 -4.21 -20.20
C GLU A 85 -7.73 -2.72 -20.27
N ARG A 86 -8.10 -2.12 -19.15
CA ARG A 86 -8.51 -0.70 -19.08
C ARG A 86 -7.35 0.25 -18.75
N GLN A 87 -6.14 -0.27 -18.55
CA GLN A 87 -4.95 0.50 -18.15
C GLN A 87 -5.18 1.33 -16.86
N LEU A 88 -6.00 0.80 -15.95
CA LEU A 88 -6.26 1.41 -14.65
C LEU A 88 -5.24 0.91 -13.63
N PRO A 89 -4.71 1.78 -12.76
CA PRO A 89 -3.82 1.36 -11.71
C PRO A 89 -4.58 0.58 -10.61
N LEU A 90 -3.87 -0.30 -9.90
CA LEU A 90 -4.38 -0.85 -8.65
C LEU A 90 -4.65 0.28 -7.67
N PHE A 91 -5.73 0.15 -6.90
CA PHE A 91 -6.27 1.22 -6.06
C PHE A 91 -6.51 0.77 -4.62
N SER A 92 -6.57 1.75 -3.72
CA SER A 92 -6.89 1.58 -2.31
C SER A 92 -8.38 1.31 -2.08
N LEU A 93 -8.69 0.64 -0.97
CA LEU A 93 -10.04 0.23 -0.59
C LEU A 93 -10.93 1.43 -0.24
N GLU A 94 -10.42 2.41 0.52
CA GLU A 94 -11.19 3.51 1.09
C GLU A 94 -11.59 4.57 0.05
N SER A 95 -10.61 5.08 -0.71
CA SER A 95 -10.84 6.19 -1.67
C SER A 95 -10.83 5.79 -3.13
N ASN A 96 -10.41 4.58 -3.46
CA ASN A 96 -10.06 4.13 -4.80
C ASN A 96 -8.95 4.98 -5.45
N SER A 97 -8.03 5.52 -4.66
CA SER A 97 -6.84 6.21 -5.14
C SER A 97 -5.81 5.20 -5.64
N GLY A 98 -5.17 5.47 -6.78
CA GLY A 98 -4.08 4.63 -7.27
C GLY A 98 -2.90 4.62 -6.30
N LEU A 99 -2.25 3.47 -6.06
CA LEU A 99 -1.19 3.34 -5.07
C LEU A 99 -0.01 4.29 -5.32
N LYS A 100 0.28 4.59 -6.57
CA LYS A 100 1.34 5.54 -6.93
C LYS A 100 1.13 6.96 -6.40
N SER A 101 -0.10 7.33 -6.04
CA SER A 101 -0.43 8.67 -5.54
C SER A 101 -0.19 8.86 -4.04
N PHE A 102 0.17 7.81 -3.32
CA PHE A 102 0.51 7.87 -1.89
C PHE A 102 1.96 8.31 -1.68
N ASP A 103 2.26 8.82 -0.49
CA ASP A 103 3.64 9.16 -0.10
C ASP A 103 4.42 7.91 0.32
N ILE A 104 3.74 6.97 1.01
CA ILE A 104 4.29 5.67 1.41
C ILE A 104 3.32 4.56 0.98
N VAL A 105 3.88 3.47 0.46
CA VAL A 105 3.18 2.20 0.25
C VAL A 105 3.91 1.13 1.06
N GLY A 106 3.25 0.64 2.11
CA GLY A 106 3.80 -0.36 3.03
C GLY A 106 3.25 -1.74 2.75
N PHE A 107 4.11 -2.73 2.55
CA PHE A 107 3.71 -4.13 2.38
C PHE A 107 3.98 -4.95 3.63
N THR A 108 3.03 -5.81 4.01
CA THR A 108 3.28 -6.84 5.02
C THR A 108 3.81 -8.11 4.35
N LEU A 109 4.98 -8.57 4.79
CA LEU A 109 5.66 -9.75 4.28
C LEU A 109 5.50 -10.91 5.28
N GLN A 110 4.53 -11.81 4.99
CA GLN A 110 4.22 -12.94 5.88
C GLN A 110 5.15 -14.14 5.64
N CYS A 111 5.52 -14.38 4.40
CA CYS A 111 6.45 -15.42 3.97
C CYS A 111 7.04 -15.05 2.59
N GLU A 112 8.04 -15.79 2.13
CA GLU A 112 8.72 -15.53 0.86
C GLU A 112 7.80 -15.72 -0.38
N LEU A 113 6.77 -16.53 -0.26
CA LEU A 113 5.84 -16.82 -1.37
C LEU A 113 5.04 -15.59 -1.82
N VAL A 114 4.91 -14.57 -0.97
CA VAL A 114 4.19 -13.33 -1.34
C VAL A 114 4.98 -12.43 -2.29
N ALA A 115 6.25 -12.71 -2.55
CA ALA A 115 7.12 -11.90 -3.41
C ALA A 115 6.52 -11.69 -4.81
N ALA A 116 5.97 -12.73 -5.42
CA ALA A 116 5.34 -12.64 -6.74
C ALA A 116 4.13 -11.70 -6.72
N ASN A 117 3.31 -11.75 -5.67
CA ASN A 117 2.14 -10.89 -5.52
C ASN A 117 2.56 -9.42 -5.31
N ILE A 118 3.63 -9.17 -4.55
CA ILE A 118 4.17 -7.82 -4.36
C ILE A 118 4.62 -7.22 -5.68
N VAL A 119 5.40 -7.97 -6.47
CA VAL A 119 5.84 -7.55 -7.81
C VAL A 119 4.64 -7.26 -8.70
N ASN A 120 3.62 -8.12 -8.70
CA ASN A 120 2.40 -7.92 -9.46
C ASN A 120 1.62 -6.67 -9.01
N MET A 121 1.50 -6.43 -7.70
CA MET A 121 0.84 -5.24 -7.17
C MET A 121 1.58 -3.95 -7.53
N LEU A 122 2.92 -3.94 -7.51
CA LEU A 122 3.72 -2.81 -7.96
C LEU A 122 3.52 -2.53 -9.45
N ASP A 123 3.56 -3.56 -10.30
CA ASP A 123 3.33 -3.47 -11.74
C ASP A 123 1.93 -2.93 -12.06
N LEU A 124 0.90 -3.50 -11.44
CA LEU A 124 -0.49 -3.04 -11.58
C LEU A 124 -0.68 -1.60 -11.07
N SER A 125 0.11 -1.16 -10.10
CA SER A 125 0.08 0.21 -9.57
C SER A 125 0.86 1.20 -10.44
N GLN A 126 1.50 0.75 -11.53
CA GLN A 126 2.37 1.55 -12.38
C GLN A 126 3.53 2.17 -11.60
N ILE A 127 4.02 1.46 -10.59
CA ILE A 127 5.20 1.79 -9.79
C ILE A 127 6.35 0.93 -10.31
N PRO A 128 7.54 1.49 -10.60
CA PRO A 128 8.68 0.69 -11.00
C PRO A 128 8.98 -0.40 -9.96
N VAL A 129 9.10 -1.64 -10.43
CA VAL A 129 9.28 -2.82 -9.55
C VAL A 129 10.57 -2.72 -8.76
N PHE A 130 11.68 -2.39 -9.44
CA PHE A 130 12.96 -2.26 -8.75
C PHE A 130 13.11 -0.88 -8.08
N ALA A 131 13.60 -0.89 -6.84
CA ALA A 131 13.82 0.33 -6.05
C ALA A 131 14.74 1.33 -6.77
N LYS A 132 15.79 0.85 -7.43
CA LYS A 132 16.75 1.68 -8.19
C LYS A 132 16.14 2.47 -9.35
N ASP A 133 14.99 2.02 -9.87
CA ASP A 133 14.33 2.65 -11.02
C ASP A 133 13.28 3.69 -10.59
N ARG A 134 13.09 3.91 -9.27
CA ARG A 134 12.12 4.87 -8.71
C ARG A 134 12.74 6.25 -8.54
N GLY A 135 12.08 7.26 -9.09
CA GLY A 135 12.43 8.66 -8.92
C GLY A 135 11.57 9.38 -7.86
N ASP A 136 11.76 10.69 -7.74
CA ASP A 136 11.08 11.56 -6.75
C ASP A 136 9.55 11.55 -6.83
N GLY A 137 8.98 11.17 -7.99
CA GLY A 137 7.53 11.06 -8.19
C GLY A 137 6.91 9.70 -7.79
N CYS A 138 7.69 8.81 -7.19
CA CYS A 138 7.21 7.51 -6.70
C CYS A 138 7.08 7.50 -5.18
N PRO A 139 6.10 6.75 -4.62
CA PRO A 139 6.02 6.54 -3.18
C PRO A 139 7.25 5.82 -2.64
N LEU A 140 7.53 5.95 -1.35
CA LEU A 140 8.45 5.05 -0.67
C LEU A 140 7.80 3.69 -0.50
N ILE A 141 8.49 2.64 -0.91
CA ILE A 141 8.02 1.26 -0.75
C ILE A 141 8.69 0.66 0.47
N ILE A 142 7.88 0.39 1.50
CA ILE A 142 8.35 -0.08 2.79
C ILE A 142 7.87 -1.51 3.02
N GLY A 143 8.75 -2.37 3.50
CA GLY A 143 8.43 -3.74 3.90
C GLY A 143 8.45 -3.92 5.42
N GLY A 144 7.46 -4.64 5.97
CA GLY A 144 7.41 -5.06 7.35
C GLY A 144 6.87 -6.49 7.48
N GLY A 145 7.13 -7.16 8.59
CA GLY A 145 6.54 -8.47 8.86
C GLY A 145 7.55 -9.60 9.05
N PRO A 146 7.08 -10.82 9.40
CA PRO A 146 7.93 -11.93 9.86
C PRO A 146 8.90 -12.48 8.82
N ALA A 147 8.62 -12.35 7.51
CA ALA A 147 9.54 -12.80 6.46
C ALA A 147 10.85 -11.99 6.42
N LEU A 148 10.89 -10.82 7.07
CA LEU A 148 12.08 -9.98 7.13
C LEU A 148 13.16 -10.49 8.10
N THR A 149 13.00 -11.66 8.70
CA THR A 149 14.13 -12.39 9.30
C THR A 149 15.21 -12.70 8.25
N ASN A 150 14.82 -12.79 6.99
CA ASN A 150 15.72 -12.83 5.83
C ASN A 150 15.24 -11.85 4.76
N PRO A 151 15.69 -10.58 4.77
CA PRO A 151 15.23 -9.56 3.82
C PRO A 151 15.86 -9.70 2.42
N GLU A 152 16.97 -10.44 2.26
CA GLU A 152 17.73 -10.54 1.02
C GLU A 152 16.89 -10.80 -0.24
N PRO A 153 15.91 -11.73 -0.25
CA PRO A 153 15.08 -11.98 -1.45
C PRO A 153 14.27 -10.77 -1.90
N PHE A 154 14.09 -9.76 -1.03
CA PHE A 154 13.24 -8.60 -1.26
C PHE A 154 14.02 -7.29 -1.49
N CYS A 155 15.35 -7.27 -1.24
CA CYS A 155 16.16 -6.04 -1.21
C CYS A 155 16.04 -5.19 -2.48
N ASP A 156 15.93 -5.81 -3.65
CA ASP A 156 15.82 -5.09 -4.91
C ASP A 156 14.47 -4.38 -5.10
N PHE A 157 13.43 -4.77 -4.35
CA PHE A 157 12.06 -4.29 -4.54
C PHE A 157 11.64 -3.23 -3.53
N PHE A 158 12.33 -3.10 -2.42
CA PHE A 158 11.98 -2.19 -1.32
C PHE A 158 12.99 -1.08 -1.14
N ASP A 159 12.52 0.05 -0.65
CA ASP A 159 13.37 1.21 -0.32
C ASP A 159 13.80 1.16 1.14
N LEU A 160 12.98 0.57 2.01
CA LEU A 160 13.19 0.47 3.44
C LEU A 160 12.50 -0.77 4.00
N PHE A 161 13.11 -1.37 5.01
CA PHE A 161 12.50 -2.42 5.82
C PHE A 161 12.36 -1.99 7.28
N ILE A 162 11.21 -2.29 7.87
CA ILE A 162 10.95 -2.13 9.30
C ILE A 162 11.11 -3.51 9.95
N LEU A 163 12.15 -3.64 10.78
CA LEU A 163 12.43 -4.86 11.53
C LEU A 163 11.93 -4.68 12.97
N GLY A 164 11.11 -5.62 13.45
CA GLY A 164 10.51 -5.58 14.77
C GLY A 164 9.12 -4.98 14.80
N ASP A 165 8.78 -4.30 15.90
CA ASP A 165 7.42 -3.81 16.17
C ASP A 165 7.08 -2.59 15.31
N GLY A 166 6.21 -2.81 14.33
CA GLY A 166 5.75 -1.78 13.41
C GLY A 166 4.99 -0.64 14.09
N GLU A 167 4.38 -0.90 15.24
CA GLU A 167 3.59 0.06 16.03
C GLU A 167 4.42 1.22 16.59
N GLN A 168 5.73 1.02 16.72
CA GLN A 168 6.67 2.08 17.12
C GLN A 168 7.39 2.66 15.90
N ALA A 169 7.99 1.81 15.08
CA ALA A 169 8.86 2.24 14.01
C ALA A 169 8.10 2.92 12.84
N LEU A 170 6.91 2.44 12.47
CA LEU A 170 6.16 3.03 11.34
C LEU A 170 5.69 4.47 11.62
N PRO A 171 5.16 4.82 12.81
CA PRO A 171 4.91 6.21 13.18
C PRO A 171 6.13 7.12 13.05
N ASP A 172 7.28 6.69 13.55
CA ASP A 172 8.54 7.47 13.49
C ASP A 172 8.96 7.71 12.04
N VAL A 173 8.88 6.69 11.18
CA VAL A 173 9.15 6.81 9.74
C VAL A 173 8.17 7.77 9.07
N ILE A 174 6.87 7.71 9.39
CA ILE A 174 5.86 8.62 8.84
C ILE A 174 6.18 10.07 9.23
N GLU A 175 6.44 10.34 10.51
CA GLU A 175 6.76 11.67 11.00
C GLU A 175 8.04 12.21 10.36
N PHE A 176 9.08 11.39 10.26
CA PHE A 176 10.32 11.73 9.58
C PHE A 176 10.09 12.08 8.10
N CYS A 177 9.40 11.23 7.36
CA CYS A 177 9.10 11.46 5.94
C CYS A 177 8.23 12.71 5.74
N LYS A 178 7.26 12.94 6.61
CA LYS A 178 6.39 14.11 6.58
C LYS A 178 7.17 15.41 6.82
N ALA A 179 8.06 15.42 7.80
CA ALA A 179 8.92 16.57 8.10
C ALA A 179 9.91 16.87 6.96
N ASN A 180 10.33 15.84 6.23
CA ASN A 180 11.34 15.91 5.18
C ASN A 180 10.76 15.76 3.76
N LYS A 181 9.46 15.95 3.57
CA LYS A 181 8.76 15.78 2.28
C LYS A 181 9.34 16.65 1.14
N HIS A 182 10.04 17.73 1.50
CA HIS A 182 10.71 18.63 0.54
C HIS A 182 12.02 18.08 -0.01
N LEU A 183 12.59 17.05 0.62
CA LEU A 183 13.83 16.42 0.17
C LEU A 183 13.60 15.52 -1.05
N LYS A 184 14.62 15.45 -1.90
CA LYS A 184 14.65 14.44 -2.96
C LYS A 184 14.80 13.04 -2.37
N ARG A 185 14.17 12.05 -3.01
CA ARG A 185 14.22 10.65 -2.60
C ARG A 185 15.63 10.16 -2.21
N ALA A 186 16.64 10.45 -3.03
CA ALA A 186 18.02 10.01 -2.80
C ALA A 186 18.64 10.61 -1.52
N LEU A 187 18.17 11.77 -1.07
CA LEU A 187 18.59 12.37 0.20
C LEU A 187 17.78 11.79 1.36
N LEU A 188 16.48 11.67 1.18
CA LEU A 188 15.59 11.11 2.20
C LEU A 188 15.99 9.69 2.65
N LEU A 189 16.51 8.86 1.72
CA LEU A 189 16.96 7.49 2.00
C LEU A 189 18.38 7.40 2.57
N LYS A 190 19.08 8.52 2.78
CA LYS A 190 20.42 8.56 3.38
C LYS A 190 20.43 9.02 4.83
N GLU A 191 19.39 9.70 5.25
CA GLU A 191 19.19 10.19 6.62
C GLU A 191 18.60 9.08 7.53
#